data_b24741c78e3a1508e0f70e89a93b55ec
#
_entry.id   b24741c78e3a1508e0f70e89a93b55ec
#
_cell.length_a   1.000
_cell.length_b   1.000
_cell.length_c   1.000
_cell.angle_alpha   90.00
_cell.angle_beta   90.00
_cell.angle_gamma   90.00
#
_symmetry.space_group_name_H-M   'P 1'
#
loop_
_entity.id
_entity.type
_entity.pdbx_description
1 polymer ?
#
loop_
_entity_poly.entity_id
_entity_poly.type
_entity_poly.pdbx_seq_one_letter_code
_entity_poly.pdbx_strand_id
1 'polypeptide(L)'
;MKTLLSILFLFFATYGYSQSEKLFTVDRELSNSNINQIYQAKDGVIWIATEDGLNRYDGAKFSVYKHKEGNDSSLVDNNVRILFEDSKGNFLIGTQRGLQLYDPSTDLFKEIPILYETGINMSAHISTILERKNGELLIGTSGHAVYSLTLGGTEPLIKEAQLPVPSFFITYLFEDQNENLWVSTEGKGLYRIDTSGQIYHYFIGKENAWNIVTSICLDEKGNIYASNINKGIFVYDQQKDTFIPISCPILPSLPINTIYAAGQGKIYIGTIGYGIKVYDIHTQKIKESEFSFSTFDFSKADVHAITKDRAGNLWLGINGKGVMLLPATTNQFKYMGYKSVTTNKIGSNSIKAVCKDNEGTLWLGTAND
;
A
#
# COMPACT_ATOMS: atom_id res chain seq x y z
N MET A 1 23.44 62.36 -21.52
CA MET A 1 22.89 61.62 -20.35
C MET A 1 22.54 60.22 -20.81
N LYS A 2 23.40 59.27 -20.53
CA LYS A 2 23.17 57.84 -20.85
C LYS A 2 22.70 57.16 -19.55
N THR A 3 21.45 56.78 -19.49
CA THR A 3 20.88 56.00 -18.38
C THR A 3 21.28 54.53 -18.54
N LEU A 4 22.12 54.03 -17.64
CA LEU A 4 22.49 52.63 -17.50
C LEU A 4 21.33 51.92 -16.84
N LEU A 5 20.70 50.99 -17.57
CA LEU A 5 19.67 50.08 -17.03
C LEU A 5 20.40 48.84 -16.48
N SER A 6 20.55 48.75 -15.17
CA SER A 6 21.08 47.54 -14.49
C SER A 6 19.99 46.47 -14.40
N ILE A 7 20.12 45.42 -15.21
CA ILE A 7 19.27 44.23 -15.09
C ILE A 7 19.86 43.34 -13.99
N LEU A 8 19.15 43.30 -12.86
CA LEU A 8 19.45 42.40 -11.75
C LEU A 8 18.92 40.99 -12.10
N PHE A 9 19.80 40.09 -12.53
CA PHE A 9 19.47 38.67 -12.64
C PHE A 9 19.43 38.05 -11.25
N LEU A 10 18.22 37.83 -10.72
CA LEU A 10 18.00 36.98 -9.57
C LEU A 10 18.14 35.51 -10.01
N PHE A 11 19.32 34.95 -9.77
CA PHE A 11 19.51 33.51 -9.81
C PHE A 11 18.73 32.86 -8.62
N PHE A 12 17.55 32.38 -8.87
CA PHE A 12 16.95 31.36 -8.00
C PHE A 12 17.74 30.08 -8.18
N ALA A 13 18.76 29.87 -7.35
CA ALA A 13 19.33 28.56 -7.15
C ALA A 13 18.25 27.71 -6.48
N THR A 14 17.47 26.97 -7.28
CA THR A 14 16.70 25.84 -6.77
C THR A 14 17.72 24.83 -6.31
N TYR A 15 17.96 24.78 -5.00
CA TYR A 15 18.64 23.64 -4.38
C TYR A 15 17.72 22.44 -4.56
N GLY A 16 17.91 21.72 -5.68
CA GLY A 16 17.35 20.40 -5.85
C GLY A 16 18.00 19.49 -4.83
N TYR A 17 17.37 19.31 -3.69
CA TYR A 17 17.74 18.22 -2.82
C TYR A 17 17.48 16.92 -3.58
N SER A 18 18.58 16.30 -4.01
CA SER A 18 18.56 14.96 -4.55
C SER A 18 18.09 14.02 -3.43
N GLN A 19 16.82 13.62 -3.45
CA GLN A 19 16.32 12.64 -2.52
C GLN A 19 16.86 11.27 -2.92
N SER A 20 17.75 10.71 -2.10
CA SER A 20 18.14 9.32 -2.18
C SER A 20 17.02 8.42 -1.63
N GLU A 21 17.02 7.15 -2.01
CA GLU A 21 16.19 6.13 -1.34
C GLU A 21 16.33 6.26 0.18
N LYS A 22 15.21 6.14 0.90
CA LYS A 22 15.20 6.26 2.35
C LYS A 22 14.51 5.06 2.97
N LEU A 23 15.18 4.39 3.90
CA LEU A 23 14.62 3.32 4.70
C LEU A 23 14.29 3.87 6.10
N PHE A 24 13.01 3.81 6.46
CA PHE A 24 12.53 4.11 7.80
C PHE A 24 12.42 2.80 8.58
N THR A 25 12.99 2.79 9.79
CA THR A 25 13.10 1.59 10.62
C THR A 25 12.56 1.82 12.03
N VAL A 26 12.34 0.74 12.76
CA VAL A 26 11.87 0.78 14.17
C VAL A 26 12.89 1.44 15.10
N ASP A 27 14.18 1.31 14.80
CA ASP A 27 15.24 1.87 15.65
C ASP A 27 15.21 3.41 15.70
N ARG A 28 14.54 4.07 14.77
CA ARG A 28 14.56 5.53 14.62
C ARG A 28 13.20 6.18 14.47
N GLU A 29 12.32 5.61 13.66
CA GLU A 29 11.13 6.34 13.22
C GLU A 29 9.79 5.60 13.43
N LEU A 30 9.78 4.28 13.19
CA LEU A 30 8.55 3.50 13.14
C LEU A 30 8.22 2.81 14.46
N SER A 31 6.95 2.60 14.71
CA SER A 31 6.45 1.84 15.86
C SER A 31 6.69 0.33 15.73
N ASN A 32 6.67 -0.19 14.51
CA ASN A 32 6.87 -1.61 14.19
C ASN A 32 7.37 -1.79 12.76
N SER A 33 8.07 -2.90 12.48
CA SER A 33 8.60 -3.23 11.16
C SER A 33 7.64 -4.01 10.25
N ASN A 34 6.51 -4.50 10.79
CA ASN A 34 5.49 -5.20 10.02
C ASN A 34 4.42 -4.20 9.58
N ILE A 35 4.43 -3.89 8.28
CA ILE A 35 3.62 -2.84 7.69
C ILE A 35 2.37 -3.46 7.08
N ASN A 36 1.18 -3.06 7.56
CA ASN A 36 -0.09 -3.51 7.01
C ASN A 36 -0.55 -2.65 5.83
N GLN A 37 -0.44 -1.31 5.96
CA GLN A 37 -0.80 -0.38 4.89
C GLN A 37 0.01 0.91 4.98
N ILE A 38 0.23 1.54 3.82
CA ILE A 38 0.75 2.90 3.71
C ILE A 38 -0.30 3.72 2.95
N TYR A 39 -0.70 4.84 3.52
CA TYR A 39 -1.78 5.67 3.01
C TYR A 39 -1.38 7.14 2.99
N GLN A 40 -1.62 7.86 1.88
CA GLN A 40 -1.50 9.30 1.84
C GLN A 40 -2.85 9.95 2.01
N ALA A 41 -3.04 10.66 3.11
CA ALA A 41 -4.26 11.43 3.37
C ALA A 41 -4.38 12.66 2.43
N LYS A 42 -5.58 13.23 2.32
CA LYS A 42 -5.87 14.38 1.42
C LYS A 42 -5.03 15.61 1.74
N ASP A 43 -4.64 15.81 2.99
CA ASP A 43 -3.73 16.87 3.44
C ASP A 43 -2.27 16.65 3.04
N GLY A 44 -1.91 15.49 2.50
CA GLY A 44 -0.57 15.14 2.05
C GLY A 44 0.25 14.31 3.04
N VAL A 45 -0.22 14.18 4.26
CA VAL A 45 0.42 13.38 5.30
C VAL A 45 0.44 11.91 4.93
N ILE A 46 1.55 11.23 5.19
CA ILE A 46 1.67 9.78 5.02
C ILE A 46 1.38 9.10 6.35
N TRP A 47 0.42 8.20 6.32
CA TRP A 47 0.08 7.35 7.44
C TRP A 47 0.53 5.91 7.19
N ILE A 48 1.09 5.27 8.22
CA ILE A 48 1.63 3.92 8.12
C ILE A 48 1.01 3.07 9.22
N ALA A 49 0.14 2.15 8.82
CA ALA A 49 -0.48 1.16 9.68
C ALA A 49 0.47 -0.01 9.91
N THR A 50 0.69 -0.37 11.15
CA THR A 50 1.58 -1.47 11.54
C THR A 50 0.90 -2.44 12.50
N GLU A 51 1.55 -3.58 12.77
CA GLU A 51 1.06 -4.54 13.75
C GLU A 51 1.17 -4.05 15.20
N ASP A 52 1.92 -2.97 15.47
CA ASP A 52 2.08 -2.40 16.82
C ASP A 52 2.12 -0.87 16.82
N GLY A 53 1.06 -0.26 16.33
CA GLY A 53 0.85 1.18 16.33
C GLY A 53 0.60 1.77 14.96
N LEU A 54 0.19 3.04 14.98
CA LEU A 54 -0.02 3.89 13.82
C LEU A 54 1.05 4.98 13.77
N ASN A 55 1.62 5.21 12.59
CA ASN A 55 2.65 6.22 12.41
C ASN A 55 2.13 7.30 11.44
N ARG A 56 2.38 8.55 11.77
CA ARG A 56 2.06 9.72 10.95
C ARG A 56 3.36 10.41 10.55
N TYR A 57 3.59 10.57 9.26
CA TYR A 57 4.77 11.23 8.72
C TYR A 57 4.38 12.51 7.97
N ASP A 58 4.86 13.66 8.42
CA ASP A 58 4.53 14.99 7.88
C ASP A 58 5.54 15.48 6.81
N GLY A 59 6.45 14.60 6.36
CA GLY A 59 7.53 14.93 5.45
C GLY A 59 8.88 15.19 6.16
N ALA A 60 8.87 15.46 7.45
CA ALA A 60 10.05 15.76 8.27
C ALA A 60 10.23 14.80 9.45
N LYS A 61 9.16 14.55 10.20
CA LYS A 61 9.18 13.74 11.44
C LYS A 61 8.04 12.73 11.49
N PHE A 62 8.23 11.73 12.34
CA PHE A 62 7.21 10.75 12.69
C PHE A 62 6.55 11.10 14.02
N SER A 63 5.22 10.92 14.08
CA SER A 63 4.45 10.81 15.31
C SER A 63 3.91 9.39 15.41
N VAL A 64 4.01 8.79 16.58
CA VAL A 64 3.59 7.39 16.82
C VAL A 64 2.40 7.40 17.77
N TYR A 65 1.35 6.71 17.39
CA TYR A 65 0.13 6.50 18.19
C TYR A 65 0.02 5.03 18.58
N LYS A 66 -0.31 4.80 19.84
CA LYS A 66 -0.53 3.47 20.41
C LYS A 66 -1.75 3.45 21.33
N HIS A 67 -2.27 2.25 21.55
CA HIS A 67 -3.25 2.02 22.60
C HIS A 67 -2.67 2.38 23.97
N LYS A 68 -3.48 3.06 24.78
CA LYS A 68 -3.16 3.40 26.18
C LYS A 68 -4.33 2.96 27.05
N GLU A 69 -4.07 2.04 27.94
CA GLU A 69 -5.08 1.53 28.88
C GLU A 69 -5.71 2.67 29.68
N GLY A 70 -7.06 2.68 29.78
CA GLY A 70 -7.81 3.73 30.47
C GLY A 70 -7.89 5.06 29.72
N ASN A 71 -7.47 5.13 28.44
CA ASN A 71 -7.59 6.33 27.61
C ASN A 71 -8.42 6.03 26.35
N ASP A 72 -9.71 6.33 26.40
CA ASP A 72 -10.68 6.11 25.32
C ASP A 72 -10.42 6.96 24.07
N SER A 73 -9.54 7.96 24.17
CA SER A 73 -9.11 8.80 23.04
C SER A 73 -7.80 8.34 22.39
N SER A 74 -7.24 7.21 22.83
CA SER A 74 -6.11 6.53 22.19
C SER A 74 -6.58 5.50 21.16
N LEU A 75 -5.65 4.82 20.48
CA LEU A 75 -6.02 3.68 19.63
C LEU A 75 -6.74 2.60 20.45
N VAL A 76 -7.80 2.00 19.88
CA VAL A 76 -8.52 0.87 20.50
C VAL A 76 -7.67 -0.41 20.51
N ASP A 77 -6.77 -0.52 19.55
CA ASP A 77 -5.82 -1.64 19.43
C ASP A 77 -4.56 -1.22 18.67
N ASN A 78 -3.40 -1.77 19.04
CA ASN A 78 -2.15 -1.46 18.36
C ASN A 78 -2.02 -2.06 16.97
N ASN A 79 -2.70 -3.17 16.67
CA ASN A 79 -2.65 -3.78 15.36
C ASN A 79 -3.58 -3.03 14.40
N VAL A 80 -3.05 -1.99 13.77
CA VAL A 80 -3.76 -1.17 12.79
C VAL A 80 -3.71 -1.86 11.43
N ARG A 81 -4.88 -2.14 10.86
CA ARG A 81 -5.02 -2.97 9.64
C ARG A 81 -5.28 -2.16 8.39
N ILE A 82 -6.18 -1.18 8.47
CA ILE A 82 -6.67 -0.43 7.32
C ILE A 82 -6.86 1.05 7.67
N LEU A 83 -6.51 1.92 6.75
CA LEU A 83 -6.68 3.36 6.81
C LEU A 83 -7.51 3.79 5.61
N PHE A 84 -8.47 4.66 5.85
CA PHE A 84 -9.35 5.14 4.80
C PHE A 84 -9.79 6.58 5.09
N GLU A 85 -9.79 7.43 4.08
CA GLU A 85 -10.36 8.78 4.16
C GLU A 85 -11.50 8.89 3.16
N ASP A 86 -12.72 9.15 3.68
CA ASP A 86 -13.91 9.29 2.84
C ASP A 86 -13.90 10.58 1.99
N SER A 87 -14.86 10.72 1.08
CA SER A 87 -14.97 11.90 0.21
C SER A 87 -15.15 13.20 0.98
N LYS A 88 -15.69 13.16 2.21
CA LYS A 88 -15.94 14.29 3.10
C LYS A 88 -14.75 14.63 4.00
N GLY A 89 -13.67 13.84 3.97
CA GLY A 89 -12.46 14.05 4.78
C GLY A 89 -12.51 13.38 6.15
N ASN A 90 -13.44 12.47 6.41
CA ASN A 90 -13.42 11.67 7.61
C ASN A 90 -12.33 10.59 7.51
N PHE A 91 -11.37 10.59 8.44
CA PHE A 91 -10.27 9.64 8.43
C PHE A 91 -10.56 8.47 9.38
N LEU A 92 -10.81 7.30 8.79
CA LEU A 92 -11.19 6.07 9.48
C LEU A 92 -9.97 5.17 9.67
N ILE A 93 -9.87 4.57 10.85
CA ILE A 93 -8.81 3.64 11.24
C ILE A 93 -9.45 2.33 11.66
N GLY A 94 -9.22 1.28 10.88
CA GLY A 94 -9.60 -0.08 11.22
C GLY A 94 -8.45 -0.82 11.89
N THR A 95 -8.74 -1.44 13.03
CA THR A 95 -7.78 -2.21 13.81
C THR A 95 -8.20 -3.67 13.90
N GLN A 96 -7.42 -4.50 14.57
CA GLN A 96 -7.82 -5.88 14.86
C GLN A 96 -9.00 -5.98 15.82
N ARG A 97 -9.31 -4.93 16.58
CA ARG A 97 -10.36 -4.98 17.62
C ARG A 97 -11.48 -3.95 17.44
N GLY A 98 -11.41 -3.06 16.46
CA GLY A 98 -12.47 -2.07 16.28
C GLY A 98 -12.17 -1.03 15.19
N LEU A 99 -13.14 -0.15 15.00
CA LEU A 99 -13.13 0.96 14.06
C LEU A 99 -13.08 2.28 14.82
N GLN A 100 -12.24 3.22 14.37
CA GLN A 100 -12.12 4.55 14.96
C GLN A 100 -12.16 5.64 13.90
N LEU A 101 -12.58 6.81 14.32
CA LEU A 101 -12.46 8.07 13.58
C LEU A 101 -11.33 8.90 14.21
N TYR A 102 -10.44 9.42 13.40
CA TYR A 102 -9.41 10.37 13.81
C TYR A 102 -9.90 11.80 13.65
N ASP A 103 -9.74 12.59 14.69
CA ASP A 103 -10.01 14.03 14.68
C ASP A 103 -8.69 14.82 14.56
N PRO A 104 -8.39 15.41 13.39
CA PRO A 104 -7.16 16.17 13.19
C PRO A 104 -7.08 17.46 14.02
N SER A 105 -8.20 17.98 14.50
CA SER A 105 -8.23 19.22 15.29
C SER A 105 -7.76 19.01 16.73
N THR A 106 -8.00 17.84 17.27
CA THR A 106 -7.64 17.47 18.66
C THR A 106 -6.48 16.48 18.72
N ASP A 107 -6.11 15.87 17.58
CA ASP A 107 -5.13 14.78 17.46
C ASP A 107 -5.54 13.53 18.27
N LEU A 108 -6.85 13.27 18.35
CA LEU A 108 -7.46 12.19 19.14
C LEU A 108 -8.23 11.21 18.27
N PHE A 109 -8.54 10.06 18.85
CA PHE A 109 -9.31 8.99 18.21
C PHE A 109 -10.65 8.80 18.93
N LYS A 110 -11.73 8.64 18.18
CA LYS A 110 -13.05 8.30 18.69
C LYS A 110 -13.46 6.93 18.18
N GLU A 111 -13.76 5.98 19.07
CA GLU A 111 -14.26 4.66 18.70
C GLU A 111 -15.65 4.77 18.05
N ILE A 112 -15.88 3.98 17.01
CA ILE A 112 -17.16 3.75 16.37
C ILE A 112 -17.58 2.35 16.77
N PRO A 113 -18.47 2.18 17.77
CA PRO A 113 -18.82 0.87 18.29
C PRO A 113 -19.65 0.07 17.28
N ILE A 114 -19.27 -1.17 17.05
CA ILE A 114 -20.04 -2.16 16.30
C ILE A 114 -20.76 -3.00 17.34
N LEU A 115 -22.11 -2.91 17.41
CA LEU A 115 -22.86 -3.52 18.48
C LEU A 115 -23.48 -4.85 18.04
N TYR A 116 -23.43 -5.86 18.91
CA TYR A 116 -24.32 -7.02 18.82
C TYR A 116 -25.79 -6.59 19.03
N GLU A 117 -26.74 -7.42 18.64
CA GLU A 117 -28.16 -7.21 18.94
C GLU A 117 -28.43 -7.00 20.43
N THR A 118 -27.59 -7.55 21.29
CA THR A 118 -27.62 -7.37 22.76
C THR A 118 -27.15 -6.00 23.24
N GLY A 119 -26.66 -5.13 22.34
CA GLY A 119 -26.10 -3.82 22.67
C GLY A 119 -24.66 -3.86 23.21
N ILE A 120 -24.00 -5.01 23.22
CA ILE A 120 -22.62 -5.17 23.65
C ILE A 120 -21.69 -4.82 22.47
N ASN A 121 -20.64 -4.01 22.71
CA ASN A 121 -19.66 -3.68 21.70
C ASN A 121 -18.90 -4.94 21.23
N MET A 122 -18.84 -5.09 19.92
CA MET A 122 -18.21 -6.22 19.26
C MET A 122 -16.73 -5.91 19.01
N SER A 123 -15.85 -6.78 19.48
CA SER A 123 -14.43 -6.71 19.08
C SER A 123 -14.28 -7.24 17.65
N ALA A 124 -14.40 -6.36 16.66
CA ALA A 124 -14.38 -6.73 15.25
C ALA A 124 -13.03 -6.42 14.58
N HIS A 125 -12.45 -7.42 13.93
CA HIS A 125 -11.28 -7.23 13.07
C HIS A 125 -11.72 -6.54 11.77
N ILE A 126 -11.35 -5.28 11.60
CA ILE A 126 -11.65 -4.49 10.41
C ILE A 126 -10.63 -4.83 9.33
N SER A 127 -11.08 -5.42 8.23
CA SER A 127 -10.22 -5.88 7.15
C SER A 127 -10.17 -4.91 5.96
N THR A 128 -11.27 -4.21 5.69
CA THR A 128 -11.40 -3.32 4.54
C THR A 128 -12.46 -2.25 4.76
N ILE A 129 -12.31 -1.10 4.13
CA ILE A 129 -13.27 0.00 4.13
C ILE A 129 -13.45 0.46 2.68
N LEU A 130 -14.68 0.69 2.27
CA LEU A 130 -15.04 1.17 0.95
C LEU A 130 -16.07 2.30 1.04
N GLU A 131 -15.85 3.40 0.34
CA GLU A 131 -16.91 4.37 0.00
C GLU A 131 -17.41 4.07 -1.40
N ARG A 132 -18.68 3.76 -1.53
CA ARG A 132 -19.33 3.54 -2.82
C ARG A 132 -19.58 4.87 -3.53
N LYS A 133 -19.80 4.84 -4.83
CA LYS A 133 -20.12 6.03 -5.64
C LYS A 133 -21.38 6.78 -5.16
N ASN A 134 -22.32 6.07 -4.53
CA ASN A 134 -23.50 6.66 -3.91
C ASN A 134 -23.22 7.31 -2.54
N GLY A 135 -21.98 7.27 -2.05
CA GLY A 135 -21.54 7.80 -0.75
C GLY A 135 -21.78 6.86 0.43
N GLU A 136 -22.23 5.63 0.21
CA GLU A 136 -22.36 4.62 1.25
C GLU A 136 -20.98 4.12 1.68
N LEU A 137 -20.71 4.13 2.98
CA LEU A 137 -19.51 3.54 3.55
C LEU A 137 -19.78 2.09 3.96
N LEU A 138 -18.99 1.17 3.42
CA LEU A 138 -19.02 -0.25 3.78
C LEU A 138 -17.76 -0.63 4.55
N ILE A 139 -17.95 -1.36 5.64
CA ILE A 139 -16.90 -1.84 6.54
C ILE A 139 -16.88 -3.36 6.47
N GLY A 140 -15.84 -3.93 5.88
CA GLY A 140 -15.63 -5.37 5.86
C GLY A 140 -14.89 -5.83 7.10
N THR A 141 -15.33 -6.96 7.67
CA THR A 141 -14.73 -7.55 8.87
C THR A 141 -14.26 -8.97 8.61
N SER A 142 -13.28 -9.42 9.38
CA SER A 142 -12.89 -10.81 9.41
C SER A 142 -13.62 -11.48 10.58
N GLY A 143 -14.69 -12.23 10.27
CA GLY A 143 -15.48 -12.99 11.22
C GLY A 143 -16.90 -12.48 11.50
N HIS A 144 -17.29 -11.28 11.01
CA HIS A 144 -18.59 -10.65 11.31
C HIS A 144 -19.30 -10.03 10.09
N ALA A 145 -18.95 -10.44 8.86
CA ALA A 145 -19.55 -9.96 7.60
C ALA A 145 -19.21 -8.49 7.23
N VAL A 146 -20.16 -7.78 6.62
CA VAL A 146 -20.01 -6.39 6.16
C VAL A 146 -21.03 -5.51 6.89
N TYR A 147 -20.60 -4.32 7.26
CA TYR A 147 -21.45 -3.31 7.89
C TYR A 147 -21.54 -2.06 7.00
N SER A 148 -22.67 -1.38 7.00
CA SER A 148 -22.80 -0.03 6.46
C SER A 148 -22.64 0.99 7.59
N LEU A 149 -21.87 2.06 7.30
CA LEU A 149 -21.57 3.14 8.24
C LEU A 149 -22.15 4.45 7.71
N THR A 150 -22.91 5.14 8.55
CA THR A 150 -23.39 6.50 8.29
C THR A 150 -22.72 7.48 9.26
N LEU A 151 -22.01 8.46 8.72
CA LEU A 151 -21.42 9.57 9.43
C LEU A 151 -22.23 10.85 9.19
N GLY A 152 -22.20 11.81 10.13
CA GLY A 152 -22.85 13.13 9.98
C GLY A 152 -24.08 13.34 10.83
N GLY A 153 -24.46 12.36 11.66
CA GLY A 153 -25.42 12.54 12.77
C GLY A 153 -24.73 12.99 14.07
N THR A 154 -25.47 13.03 15.17
CA THR A 154 -24.90 13.28 16.51
C THR A 154 -23.93 12.19 16.92
N GLU A 155 -24.19 10.94 16.50
CA GLU A 155 -23.31 9.78 16.66
C GLU A 155 -23.24 9.00 15.35
N PRO A 156 -22.10 8.33 15.07
CA PRO A 156 -21.98 7.37 13.96
C PRO A 156 -22.99 6.24 14.09
N LEU A 157 -23.64 5.91 12.96
CA LEU A 157 -24.57 4.78 12.90
C LEU A 157 -23.97 3.66 12.05
N ILE A 158 -23.73 2.52 12.68
CA ILE A 158 -23.26 1.30 12.01
C ILE A 158 -24.33 0.21 12.07
N LYS A 159 -24.59 -0.44 10.94
CA LYS A 159 -25.56 -1.55 10.82
C LYS A 159 -24.99 -2.63 9.94
N GLU A 160 -25.32 -3.88 10.22
CA GLU A 160 -24.98 -4.98 9.32
C GLU A 160 -25.60 -4.74 7.94
N ALA A 161 -24.75 -4.73 6.92
CA ALA A 161 -25.20 -4.68 5.53
C ALA A 161 -25.71 -6.07 5.14
N GLN A 162 -26.99 -6.14 4.79
CA GLN A 162 -27.63 -7.41 4.43
C GLN A 162 -27.13 -7.87 3.05
N LEU A 163 -25.84 -8.18 2.95
CA LEU A 163 -25.24 -8.67 1.72
C LEU A 163 -25.41 -10.20 1.64
N PRO A 164 -25.92 -10.71 0.52
CA PRO A 164 -26.16 -12.13 0.34
C PRO A 164 -24.88 -12.92 0.02
N VAL A 165 -23.80 -12.64 0.74
CA VAL A 165 -22.50 -13.31 0.57
C VAL A 165 -22.36 -14.36 1.69
N PRO A 166 -22.17 -15.65 1.37
CA PRO A 166 -22.15 -16.73 2.36
C PRO A 166 -20.78 -16.84 3.06
N SER A 167 -20.23 -15.73 3.54
CA SER A 167 -18.97 -15.68 4.28
C SER A 167 -18.94 -14.49 5.22
N PHE A 168 -18.42 -14.72 6.41
CA PHE A 168 -18.18 -13.68 7.41
C PHE A 168 -16.72 -13.19 7.39
N PHE A 169 -15.82 -13.85 6.66
CA PHE A 169 -14.40 -13.49 6.56
C PHE A 169 -14.16 -12.68 5.30
N ILE A 170 -14.39 -11.39 5.39
CA ILE A 170 -14.19 -10.45 4.28
C ILE A 170 -12.73 -10.00 4.25
N THR A 171 -12.10 -10.06 3.08
CA THR A 171 -10.71 -9.63 2.91
C THR A 171 -10.58 -8.32 2.15
N TYR A 172 -11.48 -8.09 1.17
CA TYR A 172 -11.44 -6.88 0.36
C TYR A 172 -12.84 -6.50 -0.15
N LEU A 173 -13.11 -5.19 -0.25
CA LEU A 173 -14.30 -4.63 -0.88
C LEU A 173 -13.88 -3.61 -1.93
N PHE A 174 -14.50 -3.63 -3.09
CA PHE A 174 -14.36 -2.57 -4.08
C PHE A 174 -15.61 -2.45 -4.96
N GLU A 175 -15.79 -1.28 -5.58
CA GLU A 175 -16.85 -1.02 -6.54
C GLU A 175 -16.24 -0.77 -7.91
N ASP A 176 -16.73 -1.47 -8.93
CA ASP A 176 -16.24 -1.29 -10.29
C ASP A 176 -16.88 -0.07 -10.99
N GLN A 177 -16.50 0.14 -12.27
CA GLN A 177 -17.02 1.26 -13.06
C GLN A 177 -18.52 1.14 -13.33
N ASN A 178 -19.07 -0.08 -13.32
CA ASN A 178 -20.48 -0.39 -13.54
C ASN A 178 -21.28 -0.43 -12.22
N GLU A 179 -20.70 0.06 -11.11
CA GLU A 179 -21.31 0.09 -9.78
C GLU A 179 -21.60 -1.31 -9.19
N ASN A 180 -20.98 -2.35 -9.73
CA ASN A 180 -21.05 -3.67 -9.11
C ASN A 180 -20.18 -3.66 -7.84
N LEU A 181 -20.73 -4.19 -6.76
CA LEU A 181 -19.97 -4.41 -5.53
C LEU A 181 -19.25 -5.76 -5.59
N TRP A 182 -17.95 -5.73 -5.43
CA TRP A 182 -17.12 -6.91 -5.36
C TRP A 182 -16.71 -7.17 -3.93
N VAL A 183 -16.90 -8.41 -3.48
CA VAL A 183 -16.62 -8.86 -2.12
C VAL A 183 -15.67 -10.03 -2.17
N SER A 184 -14.45 -9.82 -1.71
CA SER A 184 -13.43 -10.87 -1.58
C SER A 184 -13.52 -11.51 -0.21
N THR A 185 -13.30 -12.82 -0.14
CA THR A 185 -13.43 -13.59 1.10
C THR A 185 -12.23 -14.51 1.31
N GLU A 186 -11.96 -14.82 2.57
CA GLU A 186 -10.98 -15.82 2.93
C GLU A 186 -11.54 -17.23 2.67
N GLY A 187 -10.95 -17.92 1.70
CA GLY A 187 -11.25 -19.32 1.40
C GLY A 187 -12.45 -19.60 0.49
N LYS A 188 -13.31 -18.59 0.21
CA LYS A 188 -14.50 -18.76 -0.64
C LYS A 188 -14.39 -18.00 -1.98
N GLY A 189 -13.27 -17.36 -2.25
CA GLY A 189 -13.06 -16.62 -3.50
C GLY A 189 -13.72 -15.24 -3.51
N LEU A 190 -14.24 -14.84 -4.66
CA LEU A 190 -14.72 -13.51 -4.95
C LEU A 190 -16.19 -13.53 -5.37
N TYR A 191 -16.97 -12.60 -4.85
CA TYR A 191 -18.37 -12.40 -5.20
C TYR A 191 -18.54 -11.05 -5.88
N ARG A 192 -19.40 -10.98 -6.89
CA ARG A 192 -19.89 -9.74 -7.49
C ARG A 192 -21.39 -9.64 -7.25
N ILE A 193 -21.83 -8.51 -6.74
CA ILE A 193 -23.23 -8.14 -6.60
C ILE A 193 -23.49 -7.01 -7.58
N ASP A 194 -24.32 -7.23 -8.57
CA ASP A 194 -24.65 -6.20 -9.55
C ASP A 194 -25.69 -5.21 -9.01
N THR A 195 -25.99 -4.18 -9.82
CA THR A 195 -26.94 -3.12 -9.44
C THR A 195 -28.39 -3.63 -9.30
N SER A 196 -28.71 -4.81 -9.80
CA SER A 196 -30.02 -5.47 -9.60
C SER A 196 -30.06 -6.32 -8.32
N GLY A 197 -28.90 -6.51 -7.65
CA GLY A 197 -28.75 -7.38 -6.49
C GLY A 197 -28.46 -8.85 -6.86
N GLN A 198 -28.26 -9.16 -8.15
CA GLN A 198 -27.89 -10.51 -8.57
C GLN A 198 -26.44 -10.82 -8.15
N ILE A 199 -26.21 -12.02 -7.64
CA ILE A 199 -24.90 -12.47 -7.13
C ILE A 199 -24.26 -13.39 -8.14
N TYR A 200 -22.97 -13.16 -8.35
CA TYR A 200 -22.09 -14.00 -9.14
C TYR A 200 -20.91 -14.43 -8.25
N HIS A 201 -20.46 -15.66 -8.42
CA HIS A 201 -19.39 -16.24 -7.61
C HIS A 201 -18.23 -16.71 -8.48
N TYR A 202 -17.01 -16.33 -8.11
CA TYR A 202 -15.79 -16.61 -8.87
C TYR A 202 -14.74 -17.27 -7.99
N PHE A 203 -14.15 -18.33 -8.51
CA PHE A 203 -12.93 -18.90 -7.94
C PHE A 203 -11.70 -18.39 -8.69
N ILE A 204 -10.73 -17.87 -7.94
CA ILE A 204 -9.45 -17.45 -8.51
C ILE A 204 -8.53 -18.68 -8.61
N GLY A 205 -8.52 -19.32 -9.78
CA GLY A 205 -7.86 -20.60 -10.03
C GLY A 205 -8.81 -21.79 -9.98
N LYS A 206 -8.37 -22.92 -9.40
CA LYS A 206 -9.20 -24.16 -9.40
C LYS A 206 -10.35 -24.06 -8.40
N GLU A 207 -11.52 -24.50 -8.83
CA GLU A 207 -12.68 -24.73 -7.97
C GLU A 207 -12.35 -25.75 -6.86
N ASN A 208 -12.99 -25.63 -5.72
CA ASN A 208 -12.80 -26.49 -4.53
C ASN A 208 -11.45 -26.43 -3.82
N ALA A 209 -10.54 -25.50 -4.19
CA ALA A 209 -9.37 -25.23 -3.40
C ALA A 209 -9.65 -24.08 -2.42
N TRP A 210 -8.97 -24.06 -1.29
CA TRP A 210 -8.94 -22.89 -0.38
C TRP A 210 -8.56 -21.64 -1.17
N ASN A 211 -9.52 -20.75 -1.39
CA ASN A 211 -9.41 -19.69 -2.38
C ASN A 211 -9.23 -18.33 -1.69
N ILE A 212 -7.97 -18.01 -1.40
CA ILE A 212 -7.59 -16.76 -0.74
C ILE A 212 -7.19 -15.75 -1.80
N VAL A 213 -7.99 -14.72 -1.97
CA VAL A 213 -7.64 -13.53 -2.76
C VAL A 213 -6.85 -12.58 -1.86
N THR A 214 -5.58 -12.39 -2.15
CA THR A 214 -4.68 -11.60 -1.32
C THR A 214 -4.77 -10.11 -1.60
N SER A 215 -4.99 -9.75 -2.87
CA SER A 215 -5.07 -8.35 -3.26
C SER A 215 -5.82 -8.21 -4.59
N ILE A 216 -6.45 -7.05 -4.78
CA ILE A 216 -7.14 -6.66 -6.00
C ILE A 216 -6.66 -5.27 -6.40
N CYS A 217 -6.45 -5.05 -7.69
CA CYS A 217 -6.21 -3.71 -8.22
C CYS A 217 -6.93 -3.52 -9.56
N LEU A 218 -7.20 -2.26 -9.90
CA LEU A 218 -7.73 -1.86 -11.19
C LEU A 218 -6.66 -1.10 -11.96
N ASP A 219 -6.50 -1.42 -13.25
CA ASP A 219 -5.66 -0.62 -14.11
C ASP A 219 -6.35 0.69 -14.55
N GLU A 220 -5.66 1.52 -15.31
CA GLU A 220 -6.16 2.81 -15.80
C GLU A 220 -7.40 2.69 -16.71
N LYS A 221 -7.66 1.51 -17.24
CA LYS A 221 -8.83 1.20 -18.09
C LYS A 221 -9.97 0.58 -17.31
N GLY A 222 -9.78 0.34 -15.99
CA GLY A 222 -10.74 -0.32 -15.13
C GLY A 222 -10.77 -1.84 -15.25
N ASN A 223 -9.76 -2.46 -15.87
CA ASN A 223 -9.63 -3.92 -15.82
C ASN A 223 -9.28 -4.36 -14.39
N ILE A 224 -9.95 -5.40 -13.92
CA ILE A 224 -9.82 -5.92 -12.58
C ILE A 224 -8.77 -7.04 -12.58
N TYR A 225 -7.77 -6.89 -11.73
CA TYR A 225 -6.75 -7.90 -11.47
C TYR A 225 -6.88 -8.39 -10.04
N ALA A 226 -6.84 -9.71 -9.85
CA ALA A 226 -6.90 -10.35 -8.55
C ALA A 226 -5.71 -11.30 -8.37
N SER A 227 -5.08 -11.28 -7.21
CA SER A 227 -4.00 -12.20 -6.87
C SER A 227 -4.46 -13.27 -5.88
N ASN A 228 -3.90 -14.46 -6.03
CA ASN A 228 -4.03 -15.55 -5.08
C ASN A 228 -2.63 -15.94 -4.59
N ILE A 229 -2.49 -16.17 -3.29
CA ILE A 229 -1.19 -16.35 -2.64
C ILE A 229 -0.28 -17.39 -3.33
N ASN A 230 -0.85 -18.48 -3.85
CA ASN A 230 -0.11 -19.60 -4.42
C ASN A 230 -0.52 -19.96 -5.85
N LYS A 231 -1.31 -19.13 -6.52
CA LYS A 231 -1.83 -19.44 -7.87
C LYS A 231 -1.54 -18.34 -8.89
N GLY A 232 -0.91 -17.26 -8.47
CA GLY A 232 -0.54 -16.15 -9.36
C GLY A 232 -1.59 -15.05 -9.44
N ILE A 233 -1.62 -14.37 -10.59
CA ILE A 233 -2.49 -13.23 -10.88
C ILE A 233 -3.48 -13.61 -11.96
N PHE A 234 -4.68 -13.09 -11.84
CA PHE A 234 -5.79 -13.31 -12.75
C PHE A 234 -6.37 -11.95 -13.17
N VAL A 235 -6.84 -11.88 -14.41
CA VAL A 235 -7.58 -10.73 -14.93
C VAL A 235 -9.02 -11.13 -15.20
N TYR A 236 -9.95 -10.26 -14.86
CA TYR A 236 -11.37 -10.48 -15.15
C TYR A 236 -11.67 -10.23 -16.61
N ASP A 237 -12.17 -11.25 -17.30
CA ASP A 237 -12.66 -11.20 -18.67
C ASP A 237 -14.18 -10.94 -18.65
N GLN A 238 -14.58 -9.70 -18.95
CA GLN A 238 -15.99 -9.31 -18.95
C GLN A 238 -16.84 -10.05 -19.97
N GLN A 239 -16.26 -10.47 -21.10
CA GLN A 239 -17.01 -11.18 -22.16
C GLN A 239 -17.35 -12.62 -21.75
N LYS A 240 -16.44 -13.26 -21.02
CA LYS A 240 -16.61 -14.63 -20.55
C LYS A 240 -17.16 -14.71 -19.13
N ASP A 241 -17.31 -13.57 -18.48
CA ASP A 241 -17.71 -13.43 -17.07
C ASP A 241 -16.89 -14.36 -16.14
N THR A 242 -15.57 -14.32 -16.26
CA THR A 242 -14.67 -15.19 -15.50
C THR A 242 -13.28 -14.57 -15.31
N PHE A 243 -12.53 -15.07 -14.32
CA PHE A 243 -11.14 -14.70 -14.13
C PHE A 243 -10.21 -15.63 -14.92
N ILE A 244 -9.38 -15.06 -15.76
CA ILE A 244 -8.41 -15.76 -16.61
C ILE A 244 -7.01 -15.59 -15.99
N PRO A 245 -6.22 -16.67 -15.83
CA PRO A 245 -4.87 -16.55 -15.32
C PRO A 245 -3.99 -15.77 -16.29
N ILE A 246 -3.17 -14.88 -15.76
CA ILE A 246 -2.10 -14.26 -16.54
C ILE A 246 -1.08 -15.33 -16.87
N SER A 247 -0.86 -15.52 -18.19
CA SER A 247 0.08 -16.55 -18.68
C SER A 247 1.52 -16.10 -18.44
N CYS A 248 2.08 -16.51 -17.30
CA CYS A 248 3.50 -16.36 -17.02
C CYS A 248 4.01 -17.57 -16.22
N PRO A 249 5.03 -18.29 -16.73
CA PRO A 249 5.52 -19.52 -16.11
C PRO A 249 6.02 -19.36 -14.67
N ILE A 250 6.47 -18.17 -14.29
CA ILE A 250 7.06 -17.89 -12.96
C ILE A 250 5.96 -17.63 -11.91
N LEU A 251 4.79 -17.10 -12.29
CA LEU A 251 3.75 -16.66 -11.34
C LEU A 251 3.21 -17.76 -10.42
N PRO A 252 2.94 -18.99 -10.89
CA PRO A 252 2.38 -20.03 -10.02
C PRO A 252 3.30 -20.47 -8.88
N SER A 253 4.59 -20.17 -8.96
CA SER A 253 5.57 -20.52 -7.94
C SER A 253 5.93 -19.37 -6.99
N LEU A 254 5.42 -18.15 -7.25
CA LEU A 254 5.67 -16.99 -6.42
C LEU A 254 4.54 -16.80 -5.39
N PRO A 255 4.84 -16.79 -4.09
CA PRO A 255 3.86 -16.43 -3.08
C PRO A 255 3.59 -14.92 -3.15
N ILE A 256 2.42 -14.55 -3.70
CA ILE A 256 2.03 -13.16 -3.91
C ILE A 256 1.29 -12.65 -2.70
N ASN A 257 1.78 -11.56 -2.14
CA ASN A 257 1.16 -10.90 -1.01
C ASN A 257 0.26 -9.73 -1.45
N THR A 258 0.74 -8.89 -2.35
CA THR A 258 0.01 -7.72 -2.82
C THR A 258 0.26 -7.43 -4.29
N ILE A 259 -0.71 -6.80 -4.96
CA ILE A 259 -0.55 -6.24 -6.30
C ILE A 259 -0.97 -4.78 -6.30
N TYR A 260 -0.29 -3.97 -7.09
CA TYR A 260 -0.53 -2.54 -7.19
C TYR A 260 -0.45 -2.07 -8.65
N ALA A 261 -1.51 -1.44 -9.15
CA ALA A 261 -1.53 -0.83 -10.48
C ALA A 261 -0.71 0.48 -10.46
N ALA A 262 0.50 0.41 -11.01
CA ALA A 262 1.47 1.50 -10.93
C ALA A 262 1.29 2.59 -12.00
N GLY A 263 0.31 2.39 -12.90
CA GLY A 263 0.09 3.21 -14.08
C GLY A 263 0.98 2.82 -15.27
N GLN A 264 0.75 3.40 -16.43
CA GLN A 264 1.48 3.14 -17.68
C GLN A 264 1.51 1.66 -18.08
N GLY A 265 0.41 0.93 -17.81
CA GLY A 265 0.30 -0.49 -18.11
C GLY A 265 1.20 -1.39 -17.27
N LYS A 266 1.59 -0.98 -16.06
CA LYS A 266 2.43 -1.76 -15.16
C LYS A 266 1.68 -2.14 -13.88
N ILE A 267 1.82 -3.40 -13.46
CA ILE A 267 1.37 -3.89 -12.15
C ILE A 267 2.62 -4.32 -11.36
N TYR A 268 2.82 -3.71 -10.20
CA TYR A 268 3.82 -4.15 -9.24
C TYR A 268 3.26 -5.31 -8.42
N ILE A 269 4.08 -6.32 -8.23
CA ILE A 269 3.74 -7.58 -7.55
C ILE A 269 4.65 -7.70 -6.34
N GLY A 270 4.11 -7.47 -5.16
CA GLY A 270 4.81 -7.72 -3.89
C GLY A 270 4.74 -9.19 -3.53
N THR A 271 5.89 -9.78 -3.30
CA THR A 271 6.02 -11.21 -3.01
C THR A 271 6.54 -11.46 -1.60
N ILE A 272 6.39 -12.70 -1.13
CA ILE A 272 7.00 -13.17 0.12
C ILE A 272 8.33 -13.82 -0.25
N GLY A 273 9.45 -13.15 0.11
CA GLY A 273 10.81 -13.69 -0.07
C GLY A 273 11.42 -13.55 -1.47
N TYR A 274 10.76 -12.82 -2.40
CA TYR A 274 11.27 -12.63 -3.77
C TYR A 274 11.20 -11.16 -4.24
N GLY A 275 11.06 -10.21 -3.32
CA GLY A 275 11.01 -8.77 -3.63
C GLY A 275 9.78 -8.35 -4.42
N ILE A 276 9.97 -7.38 -5.32
CA ILE A 276 8.94 -6.90 -6.25
C ILE A 276 9.23 -7.43 -7.65
N LYS A 277 8.18 -7.94 -8.31
CA LYS A 277 8.18 -8.19 -9.75
C LYS A 277 7.31 -7.14 -10.44
N VAL A 278 7.54 -6.93 -11.72
CA VAL A 278 6.79 -5.98 -12.55
C VAL A 278 6.12 -6.74 -13.69
N TYR A 279 4.80 -6.76 -13.70
CA TYR A 279 4.03 -7.24 -14.84
C TYR A 279 3.73 -6.08 -15.79
N ASP A 280 4.11 -6.22 -17.03
CA ASP A 280 3.82 -5.28 -18.11
C ASP A 280 2.62 -5.78 -18.90
N ILE A 281 1.51 -5.06 -18.83
CA ILE A 281 0.22 -5.42 -19.45
C ILE A 281 0.33 -5.46 -20.98
N HIS A 282 1.16 -4.58 -21.58
CA HIS A 282 1.27 -4.46 -23.03
C HIS A 282 2.08 -5.60 -23.63
N THR A 283 3.16 -5.98 -22.96
CA THR A 283 4.03 -7.08 -23.43
C THR A 283 3.66 -8.41 -22.84
N GLN A 284 2.77 -8.45 -21.85
CA GLN A 284 2.36 -9.63 -21.09
C GLN A 284 3.54 -10.40 -20.48
N LYS A 285 4.57 -9.65 -20.06
CA LYS A 285 5.80 -10.23 -19.47
C LYS A 285 5.99 -9.75 -18.04
N ILE A 286 6.55 -10.62 -17.22
CA ILE A 286 7.04 -10.29 -15.90
C ILE A 286 8.54 -10.06 -15.97
N LYS A 287 8.99 -9.00 -15.33
CA LYS A 287 10.40 -8.64 -15.18
C LYS A 287 10.73 -8.48 -13.70
N GLU A 288 12.01 -8.65 -13.37
CA GLU A 288 12.54 -8.17 -12.09
C GLU A 288 12.33 -6.66 -12.00
N SER A 289 12.10 -6.17 -10.78
CA SER A 289 12.10 -4.74 -10.56
C SER A 289 13.52 -4.17 -10.78
N GLU A 290 13.59 -3.00 -11.37
CA GLU A 290 14.86 -2.27 -11.51
C GLU A 290 15.32 -1.63 -10.19
N PHE A 291 14.55 -1.86 -9.09
CA PHE A 291 14.87 -1.33 -7.78
C PHE A 291 16.07 -2.09 -7.19
N SER A 292 17.15 -1.38 -6.97
CA SER A 292 18.32 -1.90 -6.27
C SER A 292 18.64 -0.99 -5.10
N PHE A 293 18.85 -1.56 -3.92
CA PHE A 293 19.11 -0.81 -2.70
C PHE A 293 20.53 -1.07 -2.20
N SER A 294 21.13 -0.03 -1.66
CA SER A 294 22.49 -0.12 -1.10
C SER A 294 22.52 -0.76 0.30
N THR A 295 21.35 -0.84 0.97
CA THR A 295 21.27 -1.20 2.39
C THR A 295 20.95 -2.66 2.65
N PHE A 296 20.27 -3.36 1.73
CA PHE A 296 19.95 -4.79 1.84
C PHE A 296 19.61 -5.43 0.49
N ASP A 297 19.63 -6.78 0.45
CA ASP A 297 19.26 -7.55 -0.75
C ASP A 297 17.73 -7.57 -0.93
N PHE A 298 17.24 -6.66 -1.76
CA PHE A 298 15.80 -6.50 -2.02
C PHE A 298 15.18 -7.69 -2.76
N SER A 299 15.98 -8.48 -3.47
CA SER A 299 15.48 -9.65 -4.18
C SER A 299 14.91 -10.74 -3.28
N LYS A 300 15.19 -10.65 -1.97
CA LYS A 300 14.70 -11.57 -0.92
C LYS A 300 13.73 -10.90 0.05
N ALA A 301 13.21 -9.72 -0.29
CA ALA A 301 12.32 -8.99 0.59
C ALA A 301 10.90 -9.56 0.58
N ASP A 302 10.24 -9.50 1.75
CA ASP A 302 8.80 -9.72 1.88
C ASP A 302 8.09 -8.38 1.74
N VAL A 303 7.41 -8.16 0.62
CA VAL A 303 6.74 -6.88 0.33
C VAL A 303 5.24 -7.01 0.58
N HIS A 304 4.76 -6.28 1.61
CA HIS A 304 3.38 -6.36 2.09
C HIS A 304 2.51 -5.18 1.65
N ALA A 305 3.09 -4.00 1.53
CA ALA A 305 2.37 -2.80 1.11
C ALA A 305 3.11 -2.11 -0.04
N ILE A 306 2.38 -1.64 -1.02
CA ILE A 306 2.88 -0.86 -2.15
C ILE A 306 1.91 0.30 -2.36
N THR A 307 2.40 1.53 -2.32
CA THR A 307 1.60 2.69 -2.69
C THR A 307 2.47 3.76 -3.35
N LYS A 308 1.83 4.62 -4.15
CA LYS A 308 2.47 5.77 -4.79
C LYS A 308 1.83 7.03 -4.24
N ASP A 309 2.63 7.96 -3.74
CA ASP A 309 2.12 9.24 -3.30
C ASP A 309 1.81 10.17 -4.48
N ARG A 310 1.16 11.31 -4.21
CA ARG A 310 0.78 12.29 -5.24
C ARG A 310 1.97 12.96 -5.92
N ALA A 311 3.15 12.96 -5.28
CA ALA A 311 4.39 13.42 -5.89
C ALA A 311 5.02 12.36 -6.81
N GLY A 312 4.44 11.14 -6.84
CA GLY A 312 4.90 10.01 -7.63
C GLY A 312 5.97 9.16 -6.95
N ASN A 313 6.32 9.45 -5.70
CA ASN A 313 7.23 8.60 -4.95
C ASN A 313 6.56 7.26 -4.63
N LEU A 314 7.35 6.19 -4.70
CA LEU A 314 6.89 4.85 -4.37
C LEU A 314 7.26 4.52 -2.92
N TRP A 315 6.27 4.09 -2.17
CA TRP A 315 6.39 3.66 -0.79
C TRP A 315 6.17 2.16 -0.69
N LEU A 316 7.10 1.45 -0.05
CA LEU A 316 7.09 0.00 0.07
C LEU A 316 7.15 -0.39 1.54
N GLY A 317 6.16 -1.14 2.01
CA GLY A 317 6.17 -1.80 3.31
C GLY A 317 6.88 -3.15 3.18
N ILE A 318 8.01 -3.31 3.86
CA ILE A 318 8.86 -4.50 3.80
C ILE A 318 8.87 -5.15 5.18
N ASN A 319 8.30 -6.35 5.26
CA ASN A 319 8.16 -7.08 6.51
C ASN A 319 9.50 -7.30 7.20
N GLY A 320 9.57 -7.00 8.49
CA GLY A 320 10.78 -7.09 9.30
C GLY A 320 11.87 -6.06 8.96
N LYS A 321 11.61 -5.11 8.02
CA LYS A 321 12.55 -4.04 7.65
C LYS A 321 11.99 -2.63 7.85
N GLY A 322 10.67 -2.47 7.74
CA GLY A 322 10.00 -1.19 7.84
C GLY A 322 9.54 -0.64 6.49
N VAL A 323 9.70 0.66 6.25
CA VAL A 323 9.20 1.34 5.06
C VAL A 323 10.33 1.89 4.21
N MET A 324 10.31 1.55 2.93
CA MET A 324 11.20 2.11 1.93
C MET A 324 10.48 3.19 1.11
N LEU A 325 11.09 4.35 1.02
CA LEU A 325 10.68 5.44 0.14
C LEU A 325 11.62 5.52 -1.06
N LEU A 326 11.04 5.42 -2.26
CA LEU A 326 11.71 5.58 -3.54
C LEU A 326 11.21 6.86 -4.21
N PRO A 327 12.07 7.88 -4.40
CA PRO A 327 11.68 9.11 -5.05
C PRO A 327 11.24 8.89 -6.50
N ALA A 328 10.24 9.66 -6.97
CA ALA A 328 9.74 9.65 -8.36
C ALA A 328 10.81 10.07 -9.38
N THR A 329 11.69 10.97 -8.96
CA THR A 329 12.81 11.44 -9.78
C THR A 329 14.02 10.56 -9.51
N THR A 330 14.45 9.82 -10.53
CA THR A 330 15.70 9.06 -10.46
C THR A 330 16.85 10.01 -10.17
N ASN A 331 17.55 9.72 -9.09
CA ASN A 331 18.75 10.43 -8.71
C ASN A 331 19.79 10.33 -9.84
N GLN A 332 20.31 11.47 -10.30
CA GLN A 332 21.48 11.48 -11.18
C GLN A 332 22.75 11.04 -10.43
N PHE A 333 22.69 10.91 -9.10
CA PHE A 333 23.78 10.47 -8.24
C PHE A 333 23.55 9.02 -7.78
N LYS A 334 24.45 8.14 -8.16
CA LYS A 334 24.46 6.74 -7.74
C LYS A 334 25.50 6.56 -6.64
N TYR A 335 25.06 6.08 -5.47
CA TYR A 335 26.01 5.74 -4.40
C TYR A 335 26.76 4.47 -4.74
N MET A 336 28.10 4.53 -4.70
CA MET A 336 28.99 3.37 -4.78
C MET A 336 29.86 3.37 -3.52
N GLY A 337 29.57 2.48 -2.60
CA GLY A 337 30.27 2.40 -1.32
C GLY A 337 30.63 0.97 -0.92
N TYR A 338 31.55 0.81 0.05
CA TYR A 338 31.98 -0.50 0.54
C TYR A 338 30.83 -1.27 1.23
N LYS A 339 29.81 -0.57 1.73
CA LYS A 339 28.57 -1.15 2.30
C LYS A 339 27.51 -1.48 1.27
N SER A 340 27.74 -1.16 -0.01
CA SER A 340 26.80 -1.52 -1.06
C SER A 340 26.67 -3.04 -1.18
N VAL A 341 25.44 -3.55 -1.24
CA VAL A 341 25.15 -4.97 -1.47
C VAL A 341 25.07 -5.33 -2.96
N THR A 342 25.25 -4.33 -3.83
CA THR A 342 25.24 -4.49 -5.29
C THR A 342 26.61 -4.91 -5.83
N THR A 343 26.64 -5.37 -7.09
CA THR A 343 27.87 -5.77 -7.80
C THR A 343 28.90 -4.65 -7.99
N ASN A 344 28.49 -3.37 -7.84
CA ASN A 344 29.36 -2.18 -7.94
C ASN A 344 29.92 -1.74 -6.58
N LYS A 345 30.28 -2.69 -5.73
CA LYS A 345 30.89 -2.46 -4.44
C LYS A 345 32.34 -2.01 -4.61
N ILE A 346 32.74 -0.98 -3.88
CA ILE A 346 34.14 -0.54 -3.79
C ILE A 346 34.76 -1.05 -2.49
N GLY A 347 36.07 -1.35 -2.49
CA GLY A 347 36.78 -1.89 -1.34
C GLY A 347 36.89 -0.92 -0.16
N SER A 348 36.94 0.37 -0.42
CA SER A 348 37.12 1.41 0.59
C SER A 348 36.32 2.66 0.29
N ASN A 349 35.83 3.35 1.33
CA ASN A 349 35.17 4.68 1.19
C ASN A 349 36.18 5.84 1.10
N SER A 350 37.47 5.57 1.28
CA SER A 350 38.49 6.61 1.17
C SER A 350 38.98 6.74 -0.27
N ILE A 351 38.26 7.48 -1.08
CA ILE A 351 38.60 7.73 -2.49
C ILE A 351 39.63 8.84 -2.56
N LYS A 352 40.77 8.58 -3.20
CA LYS A 352 41.88 9.55 -3.40
C LYS A 352 41.91 10.11 -4.82
N ALA A 353 41.47 9.34 -5.80
CA ALA A 353 41.44 9.75 -7.19
C ALA A 353 40.22 9.16 -7.91
N VAL A 354 39.70 9.90 -8.87
CA VAL A 354 38.65 9.46 -9.81
C VAL A 354 39.11 9.82 -11.21
N CYS A 355 39.08 8.87 -12.13
CA CYS A 355 39.38 9.09 -13.55
C CYS A 355 38.33 8.39 -14.40
N LYS A 356 37.96 9.00 -15.50
CA LYS A 356 37.10 8.40 -16.53
C LYS A 356 37.92 8.20 -17.79
N ASP A 357 37.94 6.96 -18.31
CA ASP A 357 38.60 6.66 -19.58
C ASP A 357 37.75 7.06 -20.80
N ASN A 358 38.33 6.90 -21.98
CA ASN A 358 37.67 7.23 -23.25
C ASN A 358 36.50 6.33 -23.60
N GLU A 359 36.38 5.17 -22.95
CA GLU A 359 35.27 4.23 -23.09
C GLU A 359 34.14 4.51 -22.10
N GLY A 360 34.30 5.47 -21.18
CA GLY A 360 33.32 5.86 -20.19
C GLY A 360 33.44 5.13 -18.87
N THR A 361 34.42 4.24 -18.69
CA THR A 361 34.67 3.51 -17.45
C THR A 361 35.25 4.42 -16.37
N LEU A 362 34.69 4.35 -15.16
CA LEU A 362 35.17 5.08 -13.98
C LEU A 362 36.22 4.25 -13.23
N TRP A 363 37.40 4.82 -13.07
CA TRP A 363 38.49 4.28 -12.26
C TRP A 363 38.56 5.03 -10.94
N LEU A 364 38.60 4.30 -9.83
CA LEU A 364 38.62 4.85 -8.49
C LEU A 364 39.90 4.41 -7.79
N GLY A 365 40.74 5.36 -7.40
CA GLY A 365 41.92 5.12 -6.55
C GLY A 365 41.52 5.28 -5.09
N THR A 366 41.73 4.24 -4.26
CA THR A 366 41.42 4.23 -2.84
C THR A 366 42.67 4.34 -1.97
N ALA A 367 42.56 4.78 -0.72
CA ALA A 367 43.70 4.95 0.17
C ALA A 367 44.25 3.64 0.74
N ASN A 368 43.37 2.63 0.86
CA ASN A 368 43.70 1.34 1.45
C ASN A 368 43.04 0.28 0.53
N ASP A 369 43.85 -0.55 -0.07
CA ASP A 369 43.66 -1.67 -1.03
C ASP A 369 44.05 -1.39 -2.46
#